data_35adf4724fb53a491d1fa88a09c89352
#
_entry.id   35adf4724fb53a491d1fa88a09c89352
#
_cell.length_a   1.000
_cell.length_b   1.000
_cell.length_c   1.000
_cell.angle_alpha   90.00
_cell.angle_beta   90.00
_cell.angle_gamma   90.00
#
_symmetry.space_group_name_H-M   'P 1'
#
loop_
_entity.id
_entity.type
_entity.pdbx_description
1 polymer ?
#
loop_
_entity_poly.entity_id
_entity_poly.type
_entity_poly.pdbx_seq_one_letter_code
_entity_poly.pdbx_strand_id
1 'polypeptide(L)'
;MSRMLPSMVPGVVRDAEGKARSDDVAYEFLAFKLGSETYALPLAGVQEILKPPRITRVPRASHEILGIVSVRGRVTTVIDLRRRLRVPEGPIDKNTRVLLVEAGNEVLGMLVDAVLQVYRLYEDEVELASAVGGDMNEYVMGIGRPRAVRTLGRSTSQDRSDPNDILILLHAEPLLRR
;
A
#
# COMPACT_ATOMS: atom_id res chain seq x y z
N MET A 1 -20.37 11.44 -13.88
CA MET A 1 -19.05 11.21 -14.51
C MET A 1 -18.14 10.59 -13.48
N SER A 2 -17.91 9.30 -13.59
CA SER A 2 -17.02 8.56 -12.70
C SER A 2 -15.59 9.02 -12.92
N ARG A 3 -14.93 9.60 -11.92
CA ARG A 3 -13.51 9.95 -11.97
C ARG A 3 -12.72 8.67 -11.74
N MET A 4 -12.30 8.03 -12.81
CA MET A 4 -11.33 6.93 -12.71
C MET A 4 -10.05 7.44 -12.03
N LEU A 5 -9.68 6.81 -10.92
CA LEU A 5 -8.35 7.00 -10.32
C LEU A 5 -7.29 6.46 -11.29
N PRO A 6 -6.29 7.25 -11.69
CA PRO A 6 -5.26 6.79 -12.60
C PRO A 6 -4.45 5.65 -11.96
N SER A 7 -4.23 4.60 -12.70
CA SER A 7 -3.44 3.41 -12.32
C SER A 7 -4.08 2.40 -11.36
N MET A 8 -5.42 2.42 -11.23
CA MET A 8 -6.12 1.45 -10.39
C MET A 8 -7.06 0.59 -11.22
N VAL A 9 -7.00 -0.71 -10.99
CA VAL A 9 -7.99 -1.65 -11.52
C VAL A 9 -9.13 -1.74 -10.49
N PRO A 10 -10.34 -1.27 -10.82
CA PRO A 10 -11.46 -1.38 -9.90
C PRO A 10 -11.87 -2.84 -9.72
N GLY A 11 -11.99 -3.28 -8.47
CA GLY A 11 -12.65 -4.53 -8.14
C GLY A 11 -14.16 -4.33 -8.17
N VAL A 12 -14.87 -5.13 -8.95
CA VAL A 12 -16.35 -5.11 -8.92
C VAL A 12 -16.80 -5.83 -7.66
N VAL A 13 -17.37 -5.08 -6.71
CA VAL A 13 -18.04 -5.67 -5.55
C VAL A 13 -19.39 -6.19 -5.98
N ARG A 14 -19.64 -7.48 -5.77
CA ARG A 14 -20.95 -8.10 -6.00
C ARG A 14 -21.70 -8.20 -4.67
N ASP A 15 -22.99 -7.82 -4.68
CA ASP A 15 -23.88 -8.04 -3.54
C ASP A 15 -24.11 -9.55 -3.28
N ALA A 16 -24.81 -9.87 -2.19
CA ALA A 16 -25.12 -11.24 -1.82
C ALA A 16 -25.95 -12.00 -2.88
N GLU A 17 -26.48 -11.30 -3.87
CA GLU A 17 -27.27 -11.83 -4.99
C GLU A 17 -26.48 -11.93 -6.30
N GLY A 18 -25.17 -11.59 -6.26
CA GLY A 18 -24.28 -11.67 -7.42
C GLY A 18 -24.46 -10.55 -8.45
N LYS A 19 -25.27 -9.53 -8.15
CA LYS A 19 -25.57 -8.42 -9.05
C LYS A 19 -24.59 -7.28 -8.81
N ALA A 20 -23.84 -6.90 -9.84
CA ALA A 20 -22.97 -5.73 -9.80
C ALA A 20 -23.85 -4.47 -9.78
N ARG A 21 -23.78 -3.69 -8.70
CA ARG A 21 -24.31 -2.33 -8.69
C ARG A 21 -23.28 -1.44 -9.38
N SER A 22 -23.73 -0.71 -10.38
CA SER A 22 -22.88 0.17 -11.21
C SER A 22 -22.29 1.37 -10.45
N ASP A 23 -22.72 1.62 -9.21
CA ASP A 23 -22.33 2.78 -8.42
C ASP A 23 -21.34 2.46 -7.29
N ASP A 24 -21.00 1.17 -7.06
CA ASP A 24 -20.13 0.74 -5.96
C ASP A 24 -18.77 0.23 -6.48
N VAL A 25 -18.00 1.10 -7.12
CA VAL A 25 -16.63 0.77 -7.46
C VAL A 25 -15.78 0.89 -6.21
N ALA A 26 -15.27 -0.24 -5.72
CA ALA A 26 -14.35 -0.27 -4.60
C ALA A 26 -12.93 -0.60 -5.08
N TYR A 27 -11.96 0.04 -4.45
CA TYR A 27 -10.53 -0.17 -4.67
C TYR A 27 -9.93 -0.88 -3.47
N GLU A 28 -9.13 -1.91 -3.70
CA GLU A 28 -8.48 -2.65 -2.64
C GLU A 28 -7.06 -2.13 -2.40
N PHE A 29 -6.76 -1.85 -1.13
CA PHE A 29 -5.48 -1.33 -0.68
C PHE A 29 -4.91 -2.21 0.41
N LEU A 30 -3.64 -2.57 0.31
CA LEU A 30 -2.90 -3.19 1.39
C LEU A 30 -2.34 -2.10 2.31
N ALA A 31 -2.78 -2.08 3.56
CA ALA A 31 -2.31 -1.14 4.56
C ALA A 31 -1.09 -1.69 5.32
N PHE A 32 -0.17 -0.80 5.65
CA PHE A 32 1.04 -1.10 6.40
C PHE A 32 1.48 0.11 7.25
N LYS A 33 2.29 -0.13 8.26
CA LYS A 33 2.88 0.89 9.12
C LYS A 33 4.24 1.34 8.62
N LEU A 34 4.48 2.66 8.72
CA LEU A 34 5.80 3.28 8.69
C LEU A 34 5.83 4.32 9.81
N GLY A 35 6.60 4.08 10.85
CA GLY A 35 6.58 4.90 12.06
C GLY A 35 5.20 4.91 12.70
N SER A 36 4.68 6.10 12.96
CA SER A 36 3.35 6.31 13.57
C SER A 36 2.19 6.23 12.57
N GLU A 37 2.48 6.42 11.28
CA GLU A 37 1.45 6.59 10.27
C GLU A 37 1.07 5.28 9.58
N THR A 38 -0.12 5.24 9.03
CA THR A 38 -0.62 4.12 8.22
C THR A 38 -0.63 4.52 6.75
N TYR A 39 0.13 3.79 5.97
CA TYR A 39 0.20 3.93 4.51
C TYR A 39 -0.52 2.78 3.83
N ALA A 40 -0.87 2.96 2.59
CA ALA A 40 -1.48 1.88 1.81
C ALA A 40 -1.06 1.94 0.33
N LEU A 41 -0.94 0.77 -0.27
CA LEU A 41 -0.66 0.58 -1.70
C LEU A 41 -1.82 -0.17 -2.35
N PRO A 42 -2.10 0.07 -3.65
CA PRO A 42 -3.04 -0.75 -4.40
C PRO A 42 -2.67 -2.23 -4.29
N LEU A 43 -3.61 -3.06 -3.86
CA LEU A 43 -3.37 -4.49 -3.64
C LEU A 43 -2.96 -5.21 -4.94
N ALA A 44 -3.49 -4.77 -6.06
CA ALA A 44 -3.20 -5.37 -7.38
C ALA A 44 -1.70 -5.34 -7.75
N GLY A 45 -0.92 -4.39 -7.23
CA GLY A 45 0.52 -4.30 -7.44
C GLY A 45 1.35 -5.13 -6.47
N VAL A 46 0.76 -5.67 -5.40
CA VAL A 46 1.49 -6.43 -4.38
C VAL A 46 1.52 -7.89 -4.75
N GLN A 47 2.72 -8.40 -5.08
CA GLN A 47 2.91 -9.80 -5.46
C GLN A 47 3.07 -10.73 -4.27
N GLU A 48 3.85 -10.31 -3.27
CA GLU A 48 4.19 -11.16 -2.14
C GLU A 48 4.56 -10.34 -0.90
N ILE A 49 4.32 -10.88 0.28
CA ILE A 49 4.70 -10.32 1.58
C ILE A 49 5.66 -11.29 2.25
N LEU A 50 6.89 -10.84 2.49
CA LEU A 50 7.96 -11.68 3.03
C LEU A 50 8.39 -11.21 4.41
N LYS A 51 8.81 -12.14 5.26
CA LYS A 51 9.72 -11.79 6.35
C LYS A 51 11.02 -11.29 5.73
N PRO A 52 11.70 -10.26 6.30
CA PRO A 52 12.93 -9.76 5.73
C PRO A 52 13.93 -10.89 5.51
N PRO A 53 14.26 -11.25 4.25
CA PRO A 53 15.29 -12.23 3.97
C PRO A 53 16.67 -11.61 4.21
N ARG A 54 17.72 -12.41 4.08
CA ARG A 54 19.09 -11.88 4.13
C ARG A 54 19.31 -10.91 2.97
N ILE A 55 19.51 -9.63 3.30
CA ILE A 55 19.77 -8.56 2.32
C ILE A 55 21.27 -8.45 2.10
N THR A 56 21.70 -8.55 0.86
CA THR A 56 23.09 -8.33 0.44
C THR A 56 23.24 -6.86 0.03
N ARG A 57 24.10 -6.13 0.74
CA ARG A 57 24.33 -4.71 0.44
C ARG A 57 25.04 -4.55 -0.92
N VAL A 58 24.61 -3.55 -1.68
CA VAL A 58 25.23 -3.15 -2.94
C VAL A 58 26.15 -1.95 -2.69
N PRO A 59 27.46 -2.04 -2.97
CA PRO A 59 28.34 -0.91 -2.81
C PRO A 59 27.94 0.27 -3.69
N ARG A 60 28.02 1.48 -3.15
CA ARG A 60 27.71 2.75 -3.83
C ARG A 60 26.24 2.87 -4.32
N ALA A 61 25.34 2.04 -3.81
CA ALA A 61 23.91 2.23 -4.06
C ALA A 61 23.40 3.52 -3.38
N SER A 62 22.28 4.05 -3.88
CA SER A 62 21.64 5.21 -3.24
C SER A 62 21.24 4.88 -1.80
N HIS A 63 21.15 5.90 -0.95
CA HIS A 63 20.85 5.75 0.48
C HIS A 63 19.54 4.98 0.77
N GLU A 64 18.59 5.05 -0.14
CA GLU A 64 17.29 4.38 -0.01
C GLU A 64 17.38 2.88 -0.27
N ILE A 65 18.40 2.42 -1.02
CA ILE A 65 18.59 1.02 -1.36
C ILE A 65 19.25 0.30 -0.20
N LEU A 66 18.55 -0.64 0.40
CA LEU A 66 19.10 -1.53 1.43
C LEU A 66 20.03 -2.58 0.83
N GLY A 67 19.74 -3.02 -0.38
CA GLY A 67 20.51 -4.05 -1.05
C GLY A 67 19.67 -4.88 -2.00
N ILE A 68 20.12 -6.10 -2.23
CA ILE A 68 19.45 -7.08 -3.06
C ILE A 68 19.13 -8.35 -2.27
N VAL A 69 18.05 -9.01 -2.66
CA VAL A 69 17.64 -10.32 -2.13
C VAL A 69 17.39 -11.27 -3.28
N SER A 70 17.60 -12.55 -3.04
CA SER A 70 17.17 -13.59 -3.99
C SER A 70 15.85 -14.18 -3.51
N VAL A 71 14.82 -14.02 -4.32
CA VAL A 71 13.50 -14.59 -4.07
C VAL A 71 13.15 -15.52 -5.21
N ARG A 72 13.00 -16.80 -4.93
CA ARG A 72 12.66 -17.83 -5.93
C ARG A 72 13.56 -17.81 -7.18
N GLY A 73 14.87 -17.58 -6.96
CA GLY A 73 15.87 -17.52 -8.04
C GLY A 73 15.92 -16.21 -8.81
N ARG A 74 15.09 -15.21 -8.43
CA ARG A 74 15.16 -13.87 -9.00
C ARG A 74 15.84 -12.91 -8.03
N VAL A 75 16.74 -12.09 -8.55
CA VAL A 75 17.38 -11.03 -7.78
C VAL A 75 16.47 -9.81 -7.80
N THR A 76 16.10 -9.34 -6.61
CA THR A 76 15.22 -8.18 -6.45
C THR A 76 15.89 -7.14 -5.57
N THR A 77 15.85 -5.88 -6.00
CA THR A 77 16.32 -4.74 -5.20
C THR A 77 15.33 -4.47 -4.07
N VAL A 78 15.84 -4.22 -2.87
CA VAL A 78 15.05 -3.84 -1.71
C VAL A 78 15.38 -2.42 -1.30
N ILE A 79 14.36 -1.59 -1.17
CA ILE A 79 14.47 -0.22 -0.64
C ILE A 79 13.90 -0.15 0.78
N ASP A 80 14.44 0.80 1.56
CA ASP A 80 13.80 1.22 2.80
C ASP A 80 12.76 2.30 2.46
N LEU A 81 11.49 1.96 2.58
CA LEU A 81 10.42 2.88 2.22
C LEU A 81 10.36 4.10 3.16
N ARG A 82 10.85 3.97 4.41
CA ARG A 82 10.97 5.10 5.35
C ARG A 82 11.96 6.15 4.81
N ARG A 83 13.10 5.70 4.29
CA ARG A 83 14.09 6.60 3.67
C ARG A 83 13.54 7.28 2.42
N ARG A 84 12.82 6.52 1.60
CA ARG A 84 12.20 7.04 0.37
C ARG A 84 11.17 8.14 0.69
N LEU A 85 10.35 7.93 1.70
CA LEU A 85 9.30 8.87 2.11
C LEU A 85 9.76 9.89 3.16
N ARG A 86 11.05 9.85 3.57
CA ARG A 86 11.64 10.71 4.60
C ARG A 86 10.92 10.61 5.95
N VAL A 87 10.45 9.41 6.27
CA VAL A 87 9.89 9.07 7.58
C VAL A 87 11.05 8.62 8.49
N PRO A 88 11.02 8.95 9.81
CA PRO A 88 12.07 8.50 10.72
C PRO A 88 12.28 6.99 10.70
N GLU A 89 13.54 6.57 10.66
CA GLU A 89 13.90 5.16 10.68
C GLU A 89 13.64 4.56 12.06
N GLY A 90 13.21 3.32 12.07
CA GLY A 90 13.01 2.52 13.28
C GLY A 90 13.74 1.18 13.19
N PRO A 91 13.77 0.41 14.28
CA PRO A 91 14.42 -0.90 14.31
C PRO A 91 13.70 -1.88 13.38
N ILE A 92 14.46 -2.84 12.85
CA ILE A 92 13.90 -4.02 12.19
C ILE A 92 13.53 -5.01 13.29
N ASP A 93 12.28 -5.39 13.35
CA ASP A 93 11.75 -6.30 14.37
C ASP A 93 10.98 -7.47 13.77
N LYS A 94 10.30 -8.25 14.61
CA LYS A 94 9.49 -9.41 14.19
C LYS A 94 8.30 -9.07 13.30
N ASN A 95 7.83 -7.82 13.32
CA ASN A 95 6.69 -7.34 12.54
C ASN A 95 7.11 -6.83 11.16
N THR A 96 8.39 -6.42 11.03
CA THR A 96 8.95 -5.92 9.79
C THR A 96 8.72 -6.88 8.63
N ARG A 97 8.34 -6.35 7.49
CA ARG A 97 8.08 -7.12 6.26
C ARG A 97 8.73 -6.46 5.05
N VAL A 98 8.94 -7.27 4.03
CA VAL A 98 9.31 -6.81 2.69
C VAL A 98 8.12 -7.09 1.77
N LEU A 99 7.57 -6.04 1.18
CA LEU A 99 6.53 -6.13 0.17
C LEU A 99 7.21 -6.23 -1.19
N LEU A 100 6.95 -7.29 -1.95
CA LEU A 100 7.31 -7.35 -3.36
C LEU A 100 6.21 -6.68 -4.17
N VAL A 101 6.54 -5.56 -4.79
CA VAL A 101 5.58 -4.74 -5.52
C VAL A 101 6.00 -4.63 -6.98
N GLU A 102 5.05 -4.86 -7.85
CA GLU A 102 5.22 -4.72 -9.29
C GLU A 102 4.66 -3.38 -9.76
N ALA A 103 5.45 -2.66 -10.55
CA ALA A 103 4.97 -1.54 -11.34
C ALA A 103 5.63 -1.58 -12.71
N GLY A 104 4.80 -1.69 -13.73
CA GLY A 104 5.27 -1.93 -15.10
C GLY A 104 5.96 -3.29 -15.22
N ASN A 105 7.21 -3.29 -15.66
CA ASN A 105 8.01 -4.51 -15.88
C ASN A 105 9.01 -4.79 -14.75
N GLU A 106 9.00 -4.00 -13.68
CA GLU A 106 9.95 -4.14 -12.57
C GLU A 106 9.24 -4.61 -11.30
N VAL A 107 9.96 -5.40 -10.51
CA VAL A 107 9.54 -5.79 -9.16
C VAL A 107 10.55 -5.22 -8.17
N LEU A 108 10.06 -4.53 -7.16
CA LEU A 108 10.87 -3.94 -6.11
C LEU A 108 10.41 -4.48 -4.75
N GLY A 109 11.37 -4.77 -3.89
CA GLY A 109 11.10 -5.04 -2.48
C GLY A 109 11.04 -3.73 -1.70
N MET A 110 10.00 -3.54 -0.90
CA MET A 110 9.84 -2.39 -0.03
C MET A 110 9.82 -2.85 1.42
N LEU A 111 10.80 -2.39 2.23
CA LEU A 111 10.80 -2.65 3.66
C LEU A 111 9.80 -1.75 4.36
N VAL A 112 8.91 -2.36 5.14
CA VAL A 112 7.88 -1.69 5.94
C VAL A 112 7.89 -2.20 7.38
N ASP A 113 7.41 -1.40 8.33
CA ASP A 113 7.49 -1.73 9.76
C ASP A 113 6.53 -2.87 10.13
N ALA A 114 5.33 -2.85 9.60
CA ALA A 114 4.35 -3.93 9.77
C ALA A 114 3.31 -3.89 8.67
N VAL A 115 2.84 -5.05 8.27
CA VAL A 115 1.67 -5.16 7.38
C VAL A 115 0.42 -5.32 8.24
N LEU A 116 -0.63 -4.59 7.90
CA LEU A 116 -1.90 -4.59 8.62
C LEU A 116 -2.91 -5.47 7.89
N GLN A 117 -3.84 -4.85 7.18
CA GLN A 117 -4.94 -5.52 6.52
C GLN A 117 -5.23 -4.91 5.15
N VAL A 118 -6.10 -5.53 4.40
CA VAL A 118 -6.63 -4.99 3.15
C VAL A 118 -7.86 -4.16 3.44
N TYR A 119 -7.86 -2.91 2.97
CA TYR A 119 -9.03 -2.05 3.00
C TYR A 119 -9.69 -2.01 1.63
N ARG A 120 -11.00 -2.02 1.62
CA ARG A 120 -11.81 -1.69 0.45
C ARG A 120 -12.33 -0.28 0.62
N LEU A 121 -11.88 0.61 -0.24
CA LEU A 121 -12.30 2.01 -0.24
C LEU A 121 -13.19 2.28 -1.44
N TYR A 122 -14.30 2.92 -1.19
CA TYR A 122 -15.19 3.45 -2.23
C TYR A 122 -14.69 4.81 -2.70
N GLU A 123 -15.17 5.27 -3.86
CA GLU A 123 -14.71 6.52 -4.46
C GLU A 123 -14.92 7.74 -3.53
N ASP A 124 -16.01 7.74 -2.76
CA ASP A 124 -16.34 8.78 -1.78
C ASP A 124 -15.54 8.71 -0.46
N GLU A 125 -14.78 7.64 -0.26
CA GLU A 125 -13.86 7.46 0.87
C GLU A 125 -12.40 7.82 0.52
N VAL A 126 -12.15 8.20 -0.74
CA VAL A 126 -10.82 8.58 -1.24
C VAL A 126 -10.80 10.07 -1.59
N GLU A 127 -9.95 10.81 -0.90
CA GLU A 127 -9.67 12.22 -1.19
C GLU A 127 -8.33 12.32 -1.91
N LEU A 128 -8.36 12.72 -3.19
CA LEU A 128 -7.14 12.81 -4.00
C LEU A 128 -6.21 13.92 -3.49
N ALA A 129 -4.89 13.72 -3.62
CA ALA A 129 -3.88 14.68 -3.23
C ALA A 129 -4.08 16.07 -3.86
N SER A 130 -4.58 16.13 -5.09
CA SER A 130 -4.92 17.38 -5.78
C SER A 130 -6.06 18.17 -5.11
N ALA A 131 -6.90 17.51 -4.32
CA ALA A 131 -8.01 18.13 -3.60
C ALA A 131 -7.63 18.56 -2.18
N VAL A 132 -6.62 17.91 -1.57
CA VAL A 132 -6.21 18.16 -0.19
C VAL A 132 -5.43 19.47 -0.05
N GLY A 133 -4.79 19.93 -1.12
CA GLY A 133 -3.95 21.14 -1.11
C GLY A 133 -2.64 20.95 -0.34
N GLY A 134 -1.58 21.58 -0.80
CA GLY A 134 -0.24 21.53 -0.21
C GLY A 134 0.75 20.75 -1.08
N ASP A 135 2.04 20.83 -0.73
CA ASP A 135 3.13 20.08 -1.38
C ASP A 135 3.09 18.61 -0.94
N MET A 136 2.05 17.88 -1.37
CA MET A 136 2.05 16.44 -1.18
C MET A 136 3.13 15.84 -2.08
N ASN A 137 3.96 14.99 -1.46
CA ASN A 137 5.03 14.30 -2.13
C ASN A 137 4.48 13.57 -3.40
N GLU A 138 5.28 13.53 -4.46
CA GLU A 138 4.95 12.84 -5.73
C GLU A 138 4.51 11.37 -5.55
N TYR A 139 4.84 10.78 -4.40
CA TYR A 139 4.46 9.39 -4.07
C TYR A 139 3.05 9.25 -3.48
N VAL A 140 2.43 10.36 -3.05
CA VAL A 140 1.12 10.33 -2.40
C VAL A 140 0.02 10.56 -3.42
N MET A 141 -0.86 9.59 -3.56
CA MET A 141 -2.04 9.65 -4.41
C MET A 141 -3.18 10.41 -3.76
N GLY A 142 -3.34 10.24 -2.46
CA GLY A 142 -4.43 10.84 -1.69
C GLY A 142 -4.53 10.28 -0.29
N ILE A 143 -5.67 10.51 0.33
CA ILE A 143 -6.01 10.06 1.67
C ILE A 143 -7.25 9.18 1.58
N GLY A 144 -7.19 7.99 2.17
CA GLY A 144 -8.31 7.10 2.36
C GLY A 144 -8.89 7.27 3.77
N ARG A 145 -10.20 7.38 3.86
CA ARG A 145 -10.95 7.43 5.12
C ARG A 145 -12.00 6.32 5.12
N PRO A 146 -11.61 5.09 5.53
CA PRO A 146 -12.55 3.99 5.55
C PRO A 146 -13.67 4.30 6.53
N ARG A 147 -14.90 4.24 6.07
CA ARG A 147 -16.06 4.29 6.95
C ARG A 147 -16.16 2.97 7.69
N ALA A 148 -16.60 3.02 8.95
CA ALA A 148 -16.81 1.81 9.74
C ALA A 148 -17.64 0.80 8.93
N VAL A 149 -17.09 -0.41 8.80
CA VAL A 149 -17.65 -1.49 8.00
C VAL A 149 -19.13 -1.66 8.31
N ARG A 150 -19.98 -1.50 7.30
CA ARG A 150 -21.35 -2.02 7.33
C ARG A 150 -21.26 -3.55 7.28
N THR A 151 -21.09 -4.14 8.44
CA THR A 151 -21.10 -5.59 8.59
C THR A 151 -22.51 -6.10 8.35
N LEU A 152 -22.81 -6.53 7.13
CA LEU A 152 -23.89 -7.46 6.87
C LEU A 152 -23.40 -8.87 7.25
N GLY A 153 -23.61 -9.22 8.54
CA GLY A 153 -23.60 -10.59 9.01
C GLY A 153 -22.24 -11.24 9.27
N ARG A 154 -21.94 -11.43 10.55
CA ARG A 154 -20.86 -12.12 11.25
C ARG A 154 -19.66 -11.26 11.61
N SER A 155 -19.76 -10.69 12.80
CA SER A 155 -18.68 -10.12 13.53
C SER A 155 -17.70 -11.22 13.98
N THR A 156 -16.55 -11.28 13.37
CA THR A 156 -15.35 -11.76 14.02
C THR A 156 -14.62 -10.55 14.59
N SER A 157 -14.24 -10.62 15.85
CA SER A 157 -13.74 -9.54 16.70
C SER A 157 -12.38 -8.92 16.30
N GLN A 158 -11.99 -9.00 15.04
CA GLN A 158 -10.73 -8.50 14.49
C GLN A 158 -10.88 -7.42 13.40
N ASP A 159 -12.10 -7.09 13.02
CA ASP A 159 -12.38 -6.15 11.93
C ASP A 159 -12.85 -4.80 12.49
N ARG A 160 -12.02 -4.19 13.34
CA ARG A 160 -12.22 -2.83 13.84
C ARG A 160 -11.31 -1.87 13.08
N SER A 161 -11.73 -1.47 11.87
CA SER A 161 -11.28 -0.18 11.35
C SER A 161 -11.89 0.90 12.24
N ASP A 162 -11.02 1.62 12.93
CA ASP A 162 -11.42 2.80 13.70
C ASP A 162 -11.95 3.83 12.69
N PRO A 163 -13.12 4.46 12.92
CA PRO A 163 -13.62 5.51 12.02
C PRO A 163 -12.68 6.73 11.91
N ASN A 164 -11.62 6.78 12.72
CA ASN A 164 -10.54 7.74 12.63
C ASN A 164 -9.31 7.24 11.88
N ASP A 165 -9.32 6.02 11.32
CA ASP A 165 -8.19 5.50 10.56
C ASP A 165 -8.00 6.33 9.28
N ILE A 166 -6.88 7.04 9.22
CA ILE A 166 -6.46 7.77 8.04
C ILE A 166 -5.40 6.93 7.34
N LEU A 167 -5.62 6.60 6.07
CA LEU A 167 -4.69 5.89 5.22
C LEU A 167 -4.02 6.87 4.25
N ILE A 168 -2.70 6.92 4.24
CA ILE A 168 -1.95 7.67 3.23
C ILE A 168 -1.77 6.76 2.02
N LEU A 169 -2.49 7.03 0.95
CA LEU A 169 -2.49 6.22 -0.26
C LEU A 169 -1.29 6.58 -1.14
N LEU A 170 -0.51 5.57 -1.51
CA LEU A 170 0.71 5.73 -2.28
C LEU A 170 0.55 5.22 -3.72
N HIS A 171 1.24 5.88 -4.64
CA HIS A 171 1.49 5.37 -5.98
C HIS A 171 2.66 4.39 -5.97
N ALA A 172 2.46 3.18 -6.45
CA ALA A 172 3.55 2.22 -6.58
C ALA A 172 4.58 2.65 -7.65
N GLU A 173 4.11 3.14 -8.79
CA GLU A 173 4.96 3.45 -9.96
C GLU A 173 6.05 4.50 -9.68
N PRO A 174 5.76 5.68 -9.09
CA PRO A 174 6.81 6.64 -8.73
C PRO A 174 7.81 6.11 -7.71
N LEU A 175 7.37 5.23 -6.79
CA LEU A 175 8.24 4.62 -5.79
C LEU A 175 9.29 3.68 -6.40
N LEU A 176 9.05 3.15 -7.60
CA LEU A 176 9.95 2.24 -8.31
C LEU A 176 10.94 2.96 -9.21
N ARG A 177 10.76 4.26 -9.47
CA ARG A 177 11.72 5.04 -10.26
C ARG A 177 13.03 5.19 -9.49
N ARG A 178 14.12 4.78 -10.15
CA ARG A 178 15.49 4.94 -9.64
C ARG A 178 15.99 6.36 -9.85
#